data_780fab4f8ee3b670aef441ec83bba07f
#
_entry.id   780fab4f8ee3b670aef441ec83bba07f
#
_cell.length_a   1.000
_cell.length_b   1.000
_cell.length_c   1.000
_cell.angle_alpha   90.00
_cell.angle_beta   90.00
_cell.angle_gamma   90.00
#
_symmetry.space_group_name_H-M   'P 1'
#
loop_
_entity.id
_entity.type
_entity.pdbx_description
1 polymer ?
#
loop_
_entity_poly.entity_id
_entity_poly.type
_entity_poly.pdbx_seq_one_letter_code
_entity_poly.pdbx_strand_id
1 'polypeptide(L)'
;MNKDSTWPIELGTSGVLAPGRWLRLRSILWATFLSACAMAFFLSTQYLGAWLHLPPRSSYFIVLGIPLLAFIGYGVLISAAEGRKPVEVLPHTGMIAEISVGALLGFFMLCAVTALLWTLGLYHVQPNHWQHIFDSFVFNSYLSGMMEELMFRAILLRILGRAFGLRWGLVLSAGLFGIAHLSHGSWLAAVEITINAGLTMGLVYMATGRLWMSIGLHTAWISPKIPCWASTITTVCSKACRSPANPTYLPGGKFGPDASVLATFIGALAVAAIVY
;
A
#
# COMPACT_ATOMS: atom_id res chain seq x y z
N MET A 1 24.12 -4.18 -16.37
CA MET A 1 23.55 -3.00 -15.73
C MET A 1 22.99 -2.13 -16.85
N ASN A 2 21.68 -1.99 -16.96
CA ASN A 2 21.08 -1.18 -18.04
C ASN A 2 21.34 0.28 -17.68
N LYS A 3 22.12 0.99 -18.50
CA LYS A 3 22.56 2.38 -18.26
C LYS A 3 21.43 3.43 -18.28
N ASP A 4 20.19 3.02 -18.53
CA ASP A 4 19.06 3.92 -18.78
C ASP A 4 18.06 4.03 -17.62
N SER A 5 18.32 3.41 -16.45
CA SER A 5 17.41 3.53 -15.30
C SER A 5 18.02 4.49 -14.28
N THR A 6 17.43 5.68 -14.17
CA THR A 6 17.72 6.66 -13.12
C THR A 6 17.29 6.18 -11.72
N TRP A 7 16.58 5.07 -11.64
CA TRP A 7 15.98 4.55 -10.42
C TRP A 7 16.83 3.45 -9.76
N PRO A 8 17.04 3.48 -8.43
CA PRO A 8 17.87 2.52 -7.70
C PRO A 8 17.26 1.12 -7.52
N ILE A 9 16.08 0.86 -8.09
CA ILE A 9 15.38 -0.41 -7.96
C ILE A 9 16.13 -1.58 -8.62
N GLU A 10 16.30 -2.68 -7.90
CA GLU A 10 16.90 -3.92 -8.40
C GLU A 10 15.83 -4.87 -8.95
N LEU A 11 15.70 -4.98 -10.26
CA LEU A 11 14.68 -5.79 -10.93
C LEU A 11 14.98 -7.31 -10.90
N GLY A 12 16.26 -7.70 -10.72
CA GLY A 12 16.71 -9.09 -10.84
C GLY A 12 17.00 -9.50 -12.29
N THR A 13 18.14 -10.12 -12.52
CA THR A 13 18.60 -10.53 -13.87
C THR A 13 19.12 -11.96 -13.91
N SER A 14 18.94 -12.71 -12.82
CA SER A 14 19.43 -14.09 -12.65
C SER A 14 18.32 -15.07 -12.29
N GLY A 15 18.63 -16.33 -12.23
CA GLY A 15 17.69 -17.40 -11.86
C GLY A 15 16.44 -17.42 -12.73
N VAL A 16 15.30 -17.45 -12.10
CA VAL A 16 13.98 -17.46 -12.78
C VAL A 16 13.76 -16.23 -13.65
N LEU A 17 14.40 -15.09 -13.34
CA LEU A 17 14.31 -13.82 -14.07
C LEU A 17 15.50 -13.60 -15.04
N ALA A 18 16.31 -14.62 -15.29
CA ALA A 18 17.39 -14.54 -16.28
C ALA A 18 16.84 -14.21 -17.69
N PRO A 19 17.63 -13.45 -18.52
CA PRO A 19 17.22 -13.14 -19.89
C PRO A 19 16.94 -14.41 -20.70
N GLY A 20 16.05 -14.33 -21.67
CA GLY A 20 15.76 -15.45 -22.57
C GLY A 20 14.34 -15.43 -23.12
N ARG A 21 14.05 -16.36 -24.07
CA ARG A 21 12.81 -16.44 -24.83
C ARG A 21 11.53 -16.44 -23.95
N TRP A 22 11.58 -17.06 -22.78
CA TRP A 22 10.43 -17.24 -21.91
C TRP A 22 10.40 -16.29 -20.70
N LEU A 23 11.20 -15.21 -20.70
CA LEU A 23 11.29 -14.29 -19.58
C LEU A 23 9.93 -13.78 -19.13
N ARG A 24 9.09 -13.29 -20.05
CA ARG A 24 7.76 -12.74 -19.72
C ARG A 24 6.86 -13.78 -19.05
N LEU A 25 6.80 -14.99 -19.61
CA LEU A 25 5.98 -16.06 -19.04
C LEU A 25 6.48 -16.46 -17.64
N ARG A 26 7.80 -16.70 -17.49
CA ARG A 26 8.41 -17.03 -16.19
C ARG A 26 8.16 -15.93 -15.15
N SER A 27 8.26 -14.66 -15.57
CA SER A 27 8.01 -13.52 -14.67
C SER A 27 6.55 -13.49 -14.22
N ILE A 28 5.59 -13.68 -15.12
CA ILE A 28 4.17 -13.73 -14.76
C ILE A 28 3.90 -14.87 -13.79
N LEU A 29 4.35 -16.08 -14.11
CA LEU A 29 4.15 -17.27 -13.25
C LEU A 29 4.80 -17.06 -11.87
N TRP A 30 6.01 -16.50 -11.83
CA TRP A 30 6.74 -16.22 -10.60
C TRP A 30 6.06 -15.14 -9.76
N ALA A 31 5.62 -14.03 -10.38
CA ALA A 31 4.85 -12.99 -9.69
C ALA A 31 3.53 -13.54 -9.13
N THR A 32 2.82 -14.37 -9.89
CA THR A 32 1.57 -15.01 -9.45
C THR A 32 1.82 -15.94 -8.26
N PHE A 33 2.87 -16.77 -8.32
CA PHE A 33 3.24 -17.68 -7.23
C PHE A 33 3.57 -16.91 -5.94
N LEU A 34 4.44 -15.90 -6.03
CA LEU A 34 4.81 -15.08 -4.86
C LEU A 34 3.62 -14.30 -4.31
N SER A 35 2.75 -13.76 -5.18
CA SER A 35 1.54 -13.08 -4.75
C SER A 35 0.56 -14.04 -4.05
N ALA A 36 0.44 -15.28 -4.53
CA ALA A 36 -0.36 -16.30 -3.86
C ALA A 36 0.21 -16.66 -2.48
N CYS A 37 1.54 -16.78 -2.35
CA CYS A 37 2.19 -16.98 -1.06
C CYS A 37 1.93 -15.80 -0.10
N ALA A 38 2.11 -14.56 -0.56
CA ALA A 38 1.84 -13.37 0.24
C ALA A 38 0.37 -13.28 0.67
N MET A 39 -0.55 -13.60 -0.26
CA MET A 39 -1.98 -13.65 0.04
C MET A 39 -2.31 -14.73 1.08
N ALA A 40 -1.68 -15.90 1.02
CA ALA A 40 -1.86 -16.95 2.02
C ALA A 40 -1.41 -16.49 3.42
N PHE A 41 -0.29 -15.77 3.53
CA PHE A 41 0.12 -15.13 4.79
C PHE A 41 -0.90 -14.08 5.24
N PHE A 42 -1.36 -13.21 4.35
CA PHE A 42 -2.35 -12.20 4.67
C PHE A 42 -3.65 -12.82 5.18
N LEU A 43 -4.19 -13.83 4.50
CA LEU A 43 -5.41 -14.53 4.92
C LEU A 43 -5.20 -15.29 6.22
N SER A 44 -4.01 -15.85 6.48
CA SER A 44 -3.75 -16.56 7.73
C SER A 44 -3.89 -15.66 8.97
N THR A 45 -3.65 -14.35 8.86
CA THR A 45 -3.90 -13.40 9.96
C THR A 45 -5.37 -13.34 10.35
N GLN A 46 -6.28 -13.56 9.40
CA GLN A 46 -7.72 -13.50 9.61
C GLN A 46 -8.27 -14.76 10.30
N TYR A 47 -7.71 -15.92 9.96
CA TYR A 47 -8.30 -17.20 10.35
C TYR A 47 -7.54 -17.93 11.45
N LEU A 48 -6.22 -17.70 11.60
CA LEU A 48 -5.38 -18.48 12.53
C LEU A 48 -5.79 -18.30 13.99
N GLY A 49 -6.12 -17.07 14.40
CA GLY A 49 -6.59 -16.78 15.76
C GLY A 49 -7.87 -17.52 16.12
N ALA A 50 -8.83 -17.52 15.20
CA ALA A 50 -10.11 -18.22 15.37
C ALA A 50 -9.91 -19.74 15.32
N TRP A 51 -9.10 -20.26 14.40
CA TRP A 51 -8.83 -21.69 14.24
C TRP A 51 -8.09 -22.28 15.46
N LEU A 52 -7.16 -21.52 16.06
CA LEU A 52 -6.43 -21.92 17.27
C LEU A 52 -7.19 -21.63 18.55
N HIS A 53 -8.41 -21.08 18.49
CA HIS A 53 -9.21 -20.65 19.66
C HIS A 53 -8.43 -19.75 20.63
N LEU A 54 -7.61 -18.86 20.09
CA LEU A 54 -6.75 -17.98 20.90
C LEU A 54 -7.55 -16.85 21.55
N PRO A 55 -7.15 -16.42 22.76
CA PRO A 55 -7.72 -15.20 23.36
C PRO A 55 -7.55 -14.00 22.43
N PRO A 56 -8.48 -13.00 22.44
CA PRO A 56 -8.40 -11.82 21.58
C PRO A 56 -7.05 -11.10 21.62
N ARG A 57 -6.41 -11.02 22.79
CA ARG A 57 -5.08 -10.42 22.96
C ARG A 57 -3.97 -11.14 22.20
N SER A 58 -4.08 -12.43 21.98
CA SER A 58 -3.09 -13.21 21.22
C SER A 58 -3.13 -12.88 19.72
N SER A 59 -4.26 -12.36 19.21
CA SER A 59 -4.40 -11.94 17.83
C SER A 59 -3.40 -10.83 17.44
N TYR A 60 -2.98 -9.98 18.39
CA TYR A 60 -1.95 -8.97 18.12
C TYR A 60 -0.61 -9.61 17.73
N PHE A 61 -0.19 -10.69 18.41
CA PHE A 61 1.06 -11.39 18.07
C PHE A 61 0.98 -12.00 16.67
N ILE A 62 -0.18 -12.52 16.29
CA ILE A 62 -0.41 -13.08 14.95
C ILE A 62 -0.27 -11.98 13.90
N VAL A 63 -1.00 -10.87 14.08
CA VAL A 63 -1.02 -9.76 13.11
C VAL A 63 0.34 -9.06 13.02
N LEU A 64 1.07 -8.95 14.12
CA LEU A 64 2.43 -8.38 14.13
C LEU A 64 3.47 -9.34 13.57
N GLY A 65 3.36 -10.64 13.83
CA GLY A 65 4.36 -11.64 13.49
C GLY A 65 4.25 -12.19 12.06
N ILE A 66 3.05 -12.45 11.58
CA ILE A 66 2.85 -13.07 10.25
C ILE A 66 3.43 -12.23 9.10
N PRO A 67 3.27 -10.90 9.03
CA PRO A 67 3.92 -10.11 8.00
C PRO A 67 5.44 -10.22 8.01
N LEU A 68 6.06 -10.30 9.19
CA LEU A 68 7.51 -10.51 9.30
C LEU A 68 7.92 -11.88 8.75
N LEU A 69 7.15 -12.93 9.02
CA LEU A 69 7.37 -14.26 8.43
C LEU A 69 7.19 -14.23 6.90
N ALA A 70 6.22 -13.47 6.38
CA ALA A 70 6.03 -13.30 4.94
C ALA A 70 7.25 -12.62 4.29
N PHE A 71 7.83 -11.60 4.93
CA PHE A 71 9.06 -10.92 4.48
C PHE A 71 10.26 -11.87 4.48
N ILE A 72 10.42 -12.67 5.52
CA ILE A 72 11.48 -13.69 5.60
C ILE A 72 11.27 -14.74 4.50
N GLY A 73 10.05 -15.27 4.36
CA GLY A 73 9.70 -16.24 3.31
C GLY A 73 9.96 -15.70 1.90
N TYR A 74 9.55 -14.45 1.63
CA TYR A 74 9.87 -13.77 0.39
C TYR A 74 11.39 -13.70 0.18
N GLY A 75 12.15 -13.26 1.19
CA GLY A 75 13.61 -13.16 1.11
C GLY A 75 14.29 -14.49 0.79
N VAL A 76 13.84 -15.59 1.42
CA VAL A 76 14.33 -16.94 1.14
C VAL A 76 14.03 -17.36 -0.30
N LEU A 77 12.80 -17.16 -0.77
CA LEU A 77 12.38 -17.50 -2.13
C LEU A 77 13.15 -16.71 -3.19
N ILE A 78 13.35 -15.40 -2.98
CA ILE A 78 14.15 -14.55 -3.89
C ILE A 78 15.60 -15.00 -3.93
N SER A 79 16.19 -15.26 -2.77
CA SER A 79 17.60 -15.73 -2.71
C SER A 79 17.78 -17.09 -3.40
N ALA A 80 16.85 -18.01 -3.22
CA ALA A 80 16.92 -19.34 -3.79
C ALA A 80 16.61 -19.37 -5.30
N ALA A 81 15.54 -18.69 -5.76
CA ALA A 81 15.06 -18.80 -7.13
C ALA A 81 15.63 -17.72 -8.07
N GLU A 82 15.93 -16.53 -7.57
CA GLU A 82 16.53 -15.44 -8.36
C GLU A 82 18.03 -15.36 -8.19
N GLY A 83 18.63 -16.02 -7.17
CA GLY A 83 20.07 -16.00 -6.91
C GLY A 83 20.63 -14.62 -6.55
N ARG A 84 19.84 -13.77 -5.91
CA ARG A 84 20.20 -12.41 -5.49
C ARG A 84 19.81 -12.11 -4.04
N LYS A 85 20.38 -11.06 -3.48
CA LYS A 85 19.95 -10.55 -2.17
C LYS A 85 18.63 -9.78 -2.32
N PRO A 86 17.63 -9.99 -1.44
CA PRO A 86 16.34 -9.26 -1.45
C PRO A 86 16.50 -7.89 -0.78
N VAL A 87 17.31 -6.99 -1.36
CA VAL A 87 17.69 -5.69 -0.79
C VAL A 87 16.48 -4.81 -0.47
N GLU A 88 15.40 -5.00 -1.18
CA GLU A 88 14.15 -4.26 -1.01
C GLU A 88 13.45 -4.50 0.33
N VAL A 89 13.72 -5.63 0.99
CA VAL A 89 13.14 -6.01 2.29
C VAL A 89 14.16 -6.16 3.41
N LEU A 90 15.46 -6.10 3.10
CA LEU A 90 16.49 -6.25 4.13
C LEU A 90 16.57 -4.99 5.01
N PRO A 91 16.70 -5.16 6.35
CA PRO A 91 17.01 -4.06 7.24
C PRO A 91 18.35 -3.40 6.87
N HIS A 92 18.43 -2.09 7.04
CA HIS A 92 19.66 -1.31 6.83
C HIS A 92 19.68 -0.10 7.78
N THR A 93 20.80 0.61 7.84
CA THR A 93 21.01 1.72 8.80
C THR A 93 20.02 2.88 8.62
N GLY A 94 19.49 3.09 7.40
CA GLY A 94 18.50 4.13 7.10
C GLY A 94 17.04 3.69 7.23
N MET A 95 16.75 2.43 7.56
CA MET A 95 15.39 1.86 7.55
C MET A 95 14.40 2.68 8.40
N ILE A 96 14.77 3.03 9.64
CA ILE A 96 13.91 3.78 10.55
C ILE A 96 13.65 5.19 9.98
N ALA A 97 14.66 5.84 9.41
CA ALA A 97 14.50 7.14 8.78
C ALA A 97 13.55 7.06 7.57
N GLU A 98 13.70 6.05 6.72
CA GLU A 98 12.80 5.82 5.56
C GLU A 98 11.35 5.62 6.04
N ILE A 99 11.11 4.77 7.04
CA ILE A 99 9.77 4.56 7.62
C ILE A 99 9.22 5.88 8.18
N SER A 100 10.02 6.63 8.93
CA SER A 100 9.60 7.87 9.57
C SER A 100 9.25 8.95 8.53
N VAL A 101 10.09 9.13 7.51
CA VAL A 101 9.82 10.09 6.43
C VAL A 101 8.56 9.70 5.65
N GLY A 102 8.42 8.41 5.32
CA GLY A 102 7.21 7.90 4.68
C GLY A 102 5.97 8.14 5.54
N ALA A 103 6.04 7.81 6.84
CA ALA A 103 4.92 8.02 7.77
C ALA A 103 4.54 9.50 7.91
N LEU A 104 5.51 10.40 8.00
CA LEU A 104 5.25 11.84 8.02
C LEU A 104 4.58 12.29 6.73
N LEU A 105 5.07 11.85 5.57
CA LEU A 105 4.46 12.17 4.27
C LEU A 105 3.01 11.69 4.21
N GLY A 106 2.74 10.42 4.53
CA GLY A 106 1.38 9.87 4.55
C GLY A 106 0.47 10.58 5.53
N PHE A 107 0.96 10.90 6.72
CA PHE A 107 0.24 11.65 7.73
C PHE A 107 -0.16 13.05 7.25
N PHE A 108 0.78 13.82 6.69
CA PHE A 108 0.49 15.16 6.19
C PHE A 108 -0.44 15.15 4.97
N MET A 109 -0.30 14.18 4.07
CA MET A 109 -1.22 13.99 2.95
C MET A 109 -2.64 13.72 3.47
N LEU A 110 -2.80 12.82 4.43
CA LEU A 110 -4.09 12.49 5.05
C LEU A 110 -4.69 13.72 5.76
N CYS A 111 -3.88 14.45 6.55
CA CYS A 111 -4.32 15.68 7.20
C CYS A 111 -4.80 16.73 6.19
N ALA A 112 -4.10 16.89 5.08
CA ALA A 112 -4.47 17.84 4.03
C ALA A 112 -5.81 17.45 3.37
N VAL A 113 -6.01 16.18 3.00
CA VAL A 113 -7.29 15.69 2.46
C VAL A 113 -8.41 15.91 3.47
N THR A 114 -8.19 15.53 4.72
CA THR A 114 -9.21 15.64 5.78
C THR A 114 -9.58 17.10 6.07
N ALA A 115 -8.59 17.98 6.16
CA ALA A 115 -8.80 19.42 6.37
C ALA A 115 -9.62 20.02 5.22
N LEU A 116 -9.29 19.69 3.97
CA LEU A 116 -10.06 20.15 2.81
C LEU A 116 -11.49 19.63 2.83
N LEU A 117 -11.71 18.35 3.12
CA LEU A 117 -13.06 17.77 3.22
C LEU A 117 -13.86 18.38 4.37
N TRP A 118 -13.20 18.70 5.49
CA TRP A 118 -13.83 19.35 6.64
C TRP A 118 -14.21 20.80 6.33
N THR A 119 -13.32 21.59 5.74
CA THR A 119 -13.59 22.98 5.34
C THR A 119 -14.72 23.09 4.31
N LEU A 120 -14.86 22.08 3.45
CA LEU A 120 -15.98 21.98 2.50
C LEU A 120 -17.29 21.49 3.14
N GLY A 121 -17.30 21.21 4.45
CA GLY A 121 -18.48 20.71 5.16
C GLY A 121 -18.91 19.27 4.77
N LEU A 122 -18.00 18.52 4.12
CA LEU A 122 -18.26 17.15 3.65
C LEU A 122 -17.98 16.11 4.73
N TYR A 123 -17.19 16.46 5.74
CA TYR A 123 -16.80 15.61 6.86
C TYR A 123 -16.98 16.31 8.20
N HIS A 124 -17.34 15.53 9.22
CA HIS A 124 -17.31 15.98 10.62
C HIS A 124 -16.33 15.10 11.41
N VAL A 125 -15.63 15.74 12.34
CA VAL A 125 -14.72 15.06 13.28
C VAL A 125 -15.49 14.74 14.55
N GLN A 126 -15.50 13.48 14.96
CA GLN A 126 -16.12 13.02 16.21
C GLN A 126 -15.09 12.39 17.12
N PRO A 127 -15.17 12.57 18.45
CA PRO A 127 -14.29 11.89 19.41
C PRO A 127 -14.34 10.37 19.26
N ASN A 128 -13.18 9.70 19.40
CA ASN A 128 -13.08 8.25 19.37
C ASN A 128 -12.30 7.75 20.58
N HIS A 129 -12.48 6.48 20.94
CA HIS A 129 -11.75 5.85 22.03
C HIS A 129 -10.34 5.40 21.58
N TRP A 130 -9.35 5.66 22.39
CA TRP A 130 -7.95 5.28 22.15
C TRP A 130 -7.78 3.81 21.78
N GLN A 131 -8.50 2.90 22.46
CA GLN A 131 -8.42 1.46 22.16
C GLN A 131 -8.79 1.15 20.70
N HIS A 132 -9.86 1.76 20.16
CA HIS A 132 -10.25 1.56 18.77
C HIS A 132 -9.23 2.13 17.77
N ILE A 133 -8.53 3.19 18.15
CA ILE A 133 -7.47 3.77 17.32
C ILE A 133 -6.31 2.78 17.23
N PHE A 134 -5.87 2.23 18.37
CA PHE A 134 -4.78 1.27 18.42
C PHE A 134 -5.12 -0.02 17.68
N ASP A 135 -6.31 -0.57 17.89
CA ASP A 135 -6.78 -1.76 17.17
C ASP A 135 -6.80 -1.53 15.66
N SER A 136 -7.35 -0.40 15.24
CA SER A 136 -7.39 -0.03 13.82
C SER A 136 -5.99 0.15 13.23
N PHE A 137 -5.05 0.71 13.98
CA PHE A 137 -3.67 0.82 13.55
C PHE A 137 -3.04 -0.56 13.33
N VAL A 138 -3.12 -1.46 14.30
CA VAL A 138 -2.48 -2.78 14.22
C VAL A 138 -3.17 -3.67 13.18
N PHE A 139 -4.49 -3.80 13.23
CA PHE A 139 -5.22 -4.76 12.40
C PHE A 139 -5.48 -4.30 10.97
N ASN A 140 -5.47 -2.99 10.71
CA ASN A 140 -5.66 -2.46 9.37
C ASN A 140 -4.37 -1.83 8.84
N SER A 141 -3.91 -0.72 9.44
CA SER A 141 -2.84 0.11 8.86
C SER A 141 -1.50 -0.61 8.77
N TYR A 142 -1.05 -1.23 9.87
CA TYR A 142 0.22 -1.97 9.88
C TYR A 142 0.16 -3.20 8.96
N LEU A 143 -0.91 -4.02 9.10
CA LEU A 143 -1.05 -5.24 8.32
C LEU A 143 -1.10 -4.94 6.82
N SER A 144 -1.96 -4.01 6.39
CA SER A 144 -2.06 -3.60 4.98
C SER A 144 -0.76 -2.96 4.50
N GLY A 145 -0.18 -2.03 5.26
CA GLY A 145 1.09 -1.38 4.91
C GLY A 145 2.23 -2.36 4.70
N MET A 146 2.32 -3.43 5.48
CA MET A 146 3.34 -4.47 5.29
C MET A 146 3.02 -5.38 4.10
N MET A 147 1.82 -5.97 4.09
CA MET A 147 1.49 -7.06 3.15
C MET A 147 1.21 -6.55 1.74
N GLU A 148 0.53 -5.41 1.60
CA GLU A 148 0.24 -4.85 0.29
C GLU A 148 1.49 -4.24 -0.35
N GLU A 149 2.39 -3.60 0.41
CA GLU A 149 3.66 -3.14 -0.14
C GLU A 149 4.54 -4.30 -0.59
N LEU A 150 4.60 -5.40 0.16
CA LEU A 150 5.29 -6.61 -0.28
C LEU A 150 4.73 -7.12 -1.61
N MET A 151 3.40 -7.24 -1.72
CA MET A 151 2.74 -7.82 -2.88
C MET A 151 2.80 -6.89 -4.10
N PHE A 152 2.44 -5.61 -3.96
CA PHE A 152 2.31 -4.72 -5.10
C PHE A 152 3.65 -4.09 -5.53
N ARG A 153 4.61 -3.88 -4.63
CA ARG A 153 5.89 -3.21 -4.94
C ARG A 153 7.02 -4.22 -5.09
N ALA A 154 7.34 -5.01 -4.08
CA ALA A 154 8.45 -5.97 -4.15
C ALA A 154 8.17 -7.13 -5.13
N ILE A 155 6.93 -7.57 -5.27
CA ILE A 155 6.56 -8.67 -6.18
C ILE A 155 6.09 -8.11 -7.52
N LEU A 156 4.91 -7.50 -7.59
CA LEU A 156 4.27 -7.16 -8.87
C LEU A 156 5.04 -6.08 -9.64
N LEU A 157 5.27 -4.89 -9.04
CA LEU A 157 5.95 -3.79 -9.74
C LEU A 157 7.34 -4.22 -10.22
N ARG A 158 8.14 -4.83 -9.33
CA ARG A 158 9.51 -5.25 -9.63
C ARG A 158 9.57 -6.30 -10.72
N ILE A 159 8.79 -7.38 -10.60
CA ILE A 159 8.85 -8.52 -11.53
C ILE A 159 8.20 -8.16 -12.87
N LEU A 160 7.08 -7.44 -12.87
CA LEU A 160 6.48 -6.94 -14.11
C LEU A 160 7.38 -5.88 -14.76
N GLY A 161 8.04 -5.05 -13.95
CA GLY A 161 9.07 -4.12 -14.42
C GLY A 161 10.24 -4.82 -15.11
N ARG A 162 10.66 -5.99 -14.61
CA ARG A 162 11.66 -6.86 -15.26
C ARG A 162 11.17 -7.40 -16.61
N ALA A 163 9.89 -7.80 -16.69
CA ALA A 163 9.31 -8.44 -17.86
C ALA A 163 8.95 -7.47 -18.99
N PHE A 164 8.43 -6.28 -18.65
CA PHE A 164 7.80 -5.34 -19.59
C PHE A 164 8.44 -3.95 -19.58
N GLY A 165 9.43 -3.70 -18.71
CA GLY A 165 10.01 -2.39 -18.45
C GLY A 165 9.38 -1.70 -17.26
N LEU A 166 10.18 -0.90 -16.54
CA LEU A 166 9.83 -0.35 -15.24
C LEU A 166 8.56 0.53 -15.26
N ARG A 167 8.36 1.31 -16.32
CA ARG A 167 7.14 2.14 -16.50
C ARG A 167 5.88 1.28 -16.55
N TRP A 168 5.92 0.18 -17.30
CA TRP A 168 4.79 -0.74 -17.38
C TRP A 168 4.62 -1.54 -16.08
N GLY A 169 5.70 -1.90 -15.40
CA GLY A 169 5.64 -2.48 -14.06
C GLY A 169 4.88 -1.59 -13.08
N LEU A 170 5.18 -0.28 -13.08
CA LEU A 170 4.48 0.71 -12.25
C LEU A 170 3.00 0.79 -12.60
N VAL A 171 2.66 1.00 -13.88
CA VAL A 171 1.26 1.16 -14.31
C VAL A 171 0.44 -0.10 -14.03
N LEU A 172 0.97 -1.28 -14.36
CA LEU A 172 0.27 -2.55 -14.15
C LEU A 172 0.07 -2.83 -12.65
N SER A 173 1.10 -2.64 -11.81
CA SER A 173 0.97 -2.86 -10.37
C SER A 173 0.01 -1.87 -9.71
N ALA A 174 0.05 -0.59 -10.11
CA ALA A 174 -0.89 0.42 -9.62
C ALA A 174 -2.34 0.12 -10.04
N GLY A 175 -2.55 -0.29 -11.30
CA GLY A 175 -3.88 -0.71 -11.78
C GLY A 175 -4.42 -1.92 -11.03
N LEU A 176 -3.58 -2.94 -10.82
CA LEU A 176 -3.96 -4.12 -10.02
C LEU A 176 -4.25 -3.75 -8.56
N PHE A 177 -3.53 -2.77 -7.99
CA PHE A 177 -3.80 -2.25 -6.65
C PHE A 177 -5.20 -1.64 -6.55
N GLY A 178 -5.57 -0.76 -7.50
CA GLY A 178 -6.92 -0.19 -7.55
C GLY A 178 -8.01 -1.25 -7.76
N ILE A 179 -7.79 -2.21 -8.66
CA ILE A 179 -8.72 -3.32 -8.92
C ILE A 179 -8.95 -4.16 -7.65
N ALA A 180 -7.92 -4.42 -6.85
CA ALA A 180 -8.04 -5.16 -5.59
C ALA A 180 -8.99 -4.48 -4.59
N HIS A 181 -9.23 -3.18 -4.72
CA HIS A 181 -10.12 -2.40 -3.86
C HIS A 181 -11.56 -2.28 -4.36
N LEU A 182 -11.90 -2.88 -5.51
CA LEU A 182 -13.26 -2.83 -6.09
C LEU A 182 -14.34 -3.41 -5.17
N SER A 183 -14.02 -4.42 -4.36
CA SER A 183 -14.96 -5.03 -3.42
C SER A 183 -15.46 -4.08 -2.33
N HIS A 184 -14.70 -3.03 -2.04
CA HIS A 184 -14.99 -2.05 -0.99
C HIS A 184 -15.56 -0.73 -1.52
N GLY A 185 -15.58 -0.52 -2.84
CA GLY A 185 -15.96 0.75 -3.44
C GLY A 185 -16.62 0.64 -4.81
N SER A 186 -16.39 1.64 -5.63
CA SER A 186 -16.85 1.75 -7.01
C SER A 186 -15.66 1.69 -7.98
N TRP A 187 -15.92 1.56 -9.28
CA TRP A 187 -14.89 1.70 -10.31
C TRP A 187 -14.18 3.05 -10.24
N LEU A 188 -14.89 4.12 -9.89
CA LEU A 188 -14.29 5.43 -9.71
C LEU A 188 -13.31 5.43 -8.53
N ALA A 189 -13.71 4.86 -7.38
CA ALA A 189 -12.81 4.69 -6.23
C ALA A 189 -11.55 3.87 -6.60
N ALA A 190 -11.71 2.81 -7.38
CA ALA A 190 -10.58 2.01 -7.86
C ALA A 190 -9.60 2.84 -8.72
N VAL A 191 -10.11 3.69 -9.62
CA VAL A 191 -9.28 4.60 -10.43
C VAL A 191 -8.57 5.63 -9.55
N GLU A 192 -9.27 6.23 -8.60
CA GLU A 192 -8.69 7.20 -7.67
C GLU A 192 -7.59 6.56 -6.80
N ILE A 193 -7.83 5.36 -6.25
CA ILE A 193 -6.83 4.60 -5.48
C ILE A 193 -5.63 4.21 -6.35
N THR A 194 -5.86 3.85 -7.63
CA THR A 194 -4.77 3.59 -8.57
C THR A 194 -3.83 4.79 -8.69
N ILE A 195 -4.38 5.99 -8.82
CA ILE A 195 -3.60 7.21 -9.04
C ILE A 195 -2.97 7.68 -7.72
N ASN A 196 -3.76 7.89 -6.66
CA ASN A 196 -3.26 8.51 -5.45
C ASN A 196 -2.40 7.61 -4.58
N ALA A 197 -2.71 6.31 -4.49
CA ALA A 197 -1.97 5.36 -3.69
C ALA A 197 -1.08 4.44 -4.54
N GLY A 198 -1.64 3.86 -5.61
CA GLY A 198 -0.94 2.91 -6.47
C GLY A 198 0.32 3.50 -7.09
N LEU A 199 0.20 4.67 -7.77
CA LEU A 199 1.34 5.34 -8.39
C LEU A 199 2.27 5.98 -7.36
N THR A 200 1.73 6.69 -6.35
CA THR A 200 2.56 7.39 -5.36
C THR A 200 3.48 6.43 -4.62
N MET A 201 2.93 5.36 -4.04
CA MET A 201 3.73 4.37 -3.31
C MET A 201 4.68 3.60 -4.22
N GLY A 202 4.24 3.32 -5.48
CA GLY A 202 5.10 2.71 -6.49
C GLY A 202 6.30 3.58 -6.84
N LEU A 203 6.13 4.89 -6.98
CA LEU A 203 7.21 5.85 -7.24
C LEU A 203 8.13 6.01 -6.03
N VAL A 204 7.60 6.05 -4.82
CA VAL A 204 8.41 6.04 -3.58
C VAL A 204 9.29 4.81 -3.52
N TYR A 205 8.74 3.63 -3.83
CA TYR A 205 9.52 2.40 -3.91
C TYR A 205 10.58 2.47 -5.02
N MET A 206 10.25 2.99 -6.19
CA MET A 206 11.22 3.16 -7.27
C MET A 206 12.36 4.10 -6.87
N ALA A 207 12.04 5.20 -6.19
CA ALA A 207 13.01 6.21 -5.76
C ALA A 207 13.98 5.71 -4.68
N THR A 208 13.55 4.79 -3.83
CA THR A 208 14.38 4.25 -2.75
C THR A 208 14.99 2.87 -3.08
N GLY A 209 14.37 2.10 -3.96
CA GLY A 209 14.66 0.69 -4.21
C GLY A 209 14.32 -0.21 -3.01
N ARG A 210 13.62 0.31 -1.99
CA ARG A 210 13.29 -0.36 -0.73
C ARG A 210 11.84 -0.12 -0.34
N LEU A 211 11.26 -1.05 0.44
CA LEU A 211 9.86 -0.96 0.87
C LEU A 211 9.64 -0.01 2.04
N TRP A 212 10.67 0.31 2.82
CA TRP A 212 10.51 0.91 4.14
C TRP A 212 9.82 2.28 4.12
N MET A 213 10.16 3.14 3.15
CA MET A 213 9.52 4.44 3.01
C MET A 213 8.06 4.30 2.52
N SER A 214 7.79 3.39 1.58
CA SER A 214 6.42 3.17 1.10
C SER A 214 5.55 2.48 2.15
N ILE A 215 6.10 1.58 2.98
CA ILE A 215 5.41 1.00 4.14
C ILE A 215 5.02 2.10 5.14
N GLY A 216 5.96 2.99 5.48
CA GLY A 216 5.68 4.11 6.38
C GLY A 216 4.56 5.01 5.84
N LEU A 217 4.63 5.40 4.57
CA LEU A 217 3.63 6.21 3.89
C LEU A 217 2.26 5.51 3.90
N HIS A 218 2.23 4.25 3.48
CA HIS A 218 1.00 3.47 3.39
C HIS A 218 0.34 3.30 4.76
N THR A 219 1.11 2.88 5.77
CA THR A 219 0.62 2.69 7.13
C THR A 219 0.00 3.96 7.71
N ALA A 220 0.64 5.11 7.49
CA ALA A 220 0.12 6.40 7.96
C ALA A 220 -1.08 6.90 7.13
N TRP A 221 -1.09 6.65 5.81
CA TRP A 221 -2.17 7.03 4.92
C TRP A 221 -3.49 6.30 5.22
N ILE A 222 -3.45 4.99 5.51
CA ILE A 222 -4.64 4.19 5.83
C ILE A 222 -5.20 4.52 7.22
N SER A 223 -4.51 5.30 8.03
CA SER A 223 -4.95 5.63 9.38
C SER A 223 -5.95 6.80 9.41
N PRO A 224 -7.10 6.74 8.69
CA PRO A 224 -8.06 7.84 8.58
C PRO A 224 -8.74 8.16 9.91
N LYS A 225 -8.50 7.35 10.93
CA LYS A 225 -9.10 7.44 12.26
C LYS A 225 -8.17 8.05 13.29
N ILE A 226 -6.92 8.41 12.88
CA ILE A 226 -5.89 8.98 13.76
C ILE A 226 -5.67 10.51 13.58
N PRO A 227 -6.16 11.22 12.53
CA PRO A 227 -5.65 12.56 12.21
C PRO A 227 -5.86 13.64 13.26
N CYS A 228 -6.65 13.41 14.27
CA CYS A 228 -6.85 14.37 15.36
C CYS A 228 -6.98 13.64 16.69
N TRP A 229 -5.89 13.07 17.20
CA TRP A 229 -5.79 12.65 18.61
C TRP A 229 -7.14 12.36 19.30
N ALA A 230 -7.68 11.15 19.10
CA ALA A 230 -8.97 10.70 19.64
C ALA A 230 -10.24 11.10 18.87
N SER A 231 -10.20 11.34 17.56
CA SER A 231 -11.41 11.63 16.78
C SER A 231 -11.62 10.65 15.64
N THR A 232 -12.85 10.21 15.43
CA THR A 232 -13.27 9.46 14.24
C THR A 232 -13.78 10.45 13.21
N ILE A 233 -13.26 10.36 11.99
CA ILE A 233 -13.79 11.12 10.87
C ILE A 233 -15.02 10.37 10.36
N THR A 234 -16.20 10.97 10.50
CA THR A 234 -17.43 10.43 9.94
C THR A 234 -17.86 11.26 8.76
N THR A 235 -18.17 10.60 7.66
CA THR A 235 -18.79 11.26 6.52
C THR A 235 -20.15 11.79 6.95
N VAL A 236 -20.34 13.10 6.86
CA VAL A 236 -21.68 13.70 7.01
C VAL A 236 -22.43 13.47 5.71
N CYS A 237 -22.63 12.20 5.37
CA CYS A 237 -23.56 11.87 4.32
C CYS A 237 -24.96 11.74 4.91
N SER A 238 -25.50 12.87 5.43
CA SER A 238 -26.94 13.07 5.56
C SER A 238 -27.58 13.06 4.16
N LYS A 239 -28.88 13.13 4.07
CA LYS A 239 -29.62 13.19 2.80
C LYS A 239 -29.05 14.17 1.75
N ALA A 240 -28.25 15.16 2.17
CA ALA A 240 -27.57 16.14 1.31
C ALA A 240 -26.49 15.52 0.38
N CYS A 241 -25.80 14.46 0.78
CA CYS A 241 -24.83 13.78 -0.10
C CYS A 241 -25.47 12.98 -1.24
N ARG A 242 -26.79 12.78 -1.19
CA ARG A 242 -27.57 12.16 -2.28
C ARG A 242 -28.21 13.18 -3.20
N SER A 243 -27.98 14.47 -2.98
CA SER A 243 -28.45 15.52 -3.88
C SER A 243 -27.64 15.45 -5.18
N PRO A 244 -28.29 15.62 -6.35
CA PRO A 244 -27.59 15.75 -7.64
C PRO A 244 -26.56 16.89 -7.65
N ALA A 245 -26.70 17.85 -6.75
CA ALA A 245 -25.78 18.98 -6.57
C ALA A 245 -24.50 18.62 -5.78
N ASN A 246 -24.41 17.43 -5.16
CA ASN A 246 -23.27 17.03 -4.35
C ASN A 246 -22.83 15.62 -4.74
N PRO A 247 -21.97 15.48 -5.74
CA PRO A 247 -21.57 14.18 -6.28
C PRO A 247 -20.83 13.35 -5.24
N THR A 248 -21.22 12.08 -5.08
CA THR A 248 -20.72 11.13 -4.07
C THR A 248 -19.22 10.82 -4.19
N TYR A 249 -18.59 11.16 -5.34
CA TYR A 249 -17.16 10.96 -5.56
C TYR A 249 -16.29 12.04 -4.89
N LEU A 250 -16.80 13.24 -4.68
CA LEU A 250 -16.03 14.31 -4.05
C LEU A 250 -15.57 13.92 -2.63
N PRO A 251 -16.42 13.36 -1.75
CA PRO A 251 -16.01 12.84 -0.44
C PRO A 251 -15.46 11.40 -0.46
N GLY A 252 -15.34 10.73 -1.60
CA GLY A 252 -14.84 9.36 -1.69
C GLY A 252 -15.89 8.25 -1.52
N GLY A 253 -17.19 8.60 -1.49
CA GLY A 253 -18.30 7.65 -1.46
C GLY A 253 -18.28 6.72 -0.23
N LYS A 254 -18.50 5.42 -0.46
CA LYS A 254 -18.49 4.39 0.60
C LYS A 254 -17.07 4.04 1.07
N PHE A 255 -16.05 4.29 0.25
CA PHE A 255 -14.66 3.96 0.57
C PHE A 255 -14.07 4.94 1.60
N GLY A 256 -14.44 6.22 1.51
CA GLY A 256 -13.96 7.24 2.42
C GLY A 256 -12.99 8.23 1.77
N PRO A 257 -12.28 9.04 2.58
CA PRO A 257 -11.45 10.14 2.10
C PRO A 257 -10.34 9.69 1.12
N ASP A 258 -9.86 8.46 1.25
CA ASP A 258 -8.77 7.90 0.44
C ASP A 258 -9.15 7.74 -1.03
N ALA A 259 -10.44 7.58 -1.34
CA ALA A 259 -10.99 7.52 -2.69
C ALA A 259 -11.73 8.81 -3.07
N SER A 260 -11.32 9.95 -2.54
CA SER A 260 -11.83 11.26 -2.93
C SER A 260 -11.01 11.87 -4.06
N VAL A 261 -11.65 12.69 -4.88
CA VAL A 261 -10.95 13.49 -5.91
C VAL A 261 -9.86 14.37 -5.27
N LEU A 262 -10.07 14.84 -4.05
CA LEU A 262 -9.07 15.62 -3.31
C LEU A 262 -7.85 14.78 -2.93
N ALA A 263 -8.05 13.51 -2.55
CA ALA A 263 -6.94 12.58 -2.30
C ALA A 263 -6.14 12.34 -3.59
N THR A 264 -6.82 12.16 -4.72
CA THR A 264 -6.17 12.02 -6.03
C THR A 264 -5.35 13.25 -6.39
N PHE A 265 -5.87 14.45 -6.16
CA PHE A 265 -5.12 15.70 -6.39
C PHE A 265 -3.86 15.80 -5.51
N ILE A 266 -3.99 15.52 -4.21
CA ILE A 266 -2.85 15.55 -3.26
C ILE A 266 -1.84 14.45 -3.61
N GLY A 267 -2.29 13.25 -3.97
CA GLY A 267 -1.43 12.17 -4.46
C GLY A 267 -0.67 12.56 -5.73
N ALA A 268 -1.33 13.22 -6.68
CA ALA A 268 -0.70 13.72 -7.89
C ALA A 268 0.37 14.78 -7.61
N LEU A 269 0.15 15.68 -6.63
CA LEU A 269 1.16 16.64 -6.17
C LEU A 269 2.36 15.92 -5.52
N ALA A 270 2.12 14.91 -4.70
CA ALA A 270 3.18 14.09 -4.11
C ALA A 270 4.00 13.35 -5.18
N VAL A 271 3.33 12.77 -6.19
CA VAL A 271 3.99 12.18 -7.36
C VAL A 271 4.86 13.20 -8.09
N ALA A 272 4.33 14.38 -8.37
CA ALA A 272 5.11 15.44 -9.01
C ALA A 272 6.37 15.79 -8.20
N ALA A 273 6.25 15.93 -6.88
CA ALA A 273 7.39 16.25 -5.99
C ALA A 273 8.44 15.13 -5.89
N ILE A 274 8.08 13.86 -6.18
CA ILE A 274 9.02 12.74 -6.20
C ILE A 274 9.77 12.63 -7.53
N VAL A 275 9.13 13.04 -8.63
CA VAL A 275 9.66 12.87 -9.99
C VAL A 275 10.54 14.06 -10.41
N TYR A 276 10.29 15.27 -9.87
CA TYR A 276 11.03 16.49 -10.15
C TYR A 276 11.96 16.89 -9.03
#